data_1473fcc442e5830eca43d38ac94c8760
#
_entry.id   1473fcc442e5830eca43d38ac94c8760
#
_cell.length_a   1.000
_cell.length_b   1.000
_cell.length_c   1.000
_cell.angle_alpha   90.00
_cell.angle_beta   90.00
_cell.angle_gamma   90.00
#
_symmetry.space_group_name_H-M   'P 1'
#
loop_
_entity.id
_entity.type
_entity.pdbx_description
1 polymer ?
#
loop_
_entity_poly.entity_id
_entity_poly.type
_entity_poly.pdbx_seq_one_letter_code
_entity_poly.pdbx_strand_id
1 'polypeptide(L)'
;FIVDSITQKESLVLAIINFALIKNFHYMALTYFLIKFSSFLTGEELDIMPRREKDHIMRWGVMVCASTFFAIEGYNYLEAPVVNPPLVISHRGVSNGNGVQNTIQSLEKTAQLKPDLIEMDIQETKDGQFVMMHDANLRGLAGLNKTPQDLTLEELQQIDIHENGYTTKISSFDDYLNRANELHQKLLIEIKTSHKDSPQMMDHFLEKYAAKIKVYGHQMQSLDYHVVEKVTQY
;
A
#
# COMPACT_ATOMS: atom_id res chain seq x y z
N PHE A 1 -7.41 -17.85 -21.95
CA PHE A 1 -6.48 -18.80 -21.29
C PHE A 1 -5.15 -18.95 -22.03
N ILE A 2 -5.13 -19.20 -23.35
CA ILE A 2 -3.88 -19.36 -24.14
C ILE A 2 -3.20 -18.00 -24.35
N VAL A 3 -3.96 -16.96 -24.66
CA VAL A 3 -3.42 -15.59 -24.88
C VAL A 3 -2.83 -15.01 -23.60
N ASP A 4 -3.49 -15.20 -22.44
CA ASP A 4 -2.97 -14.75 -21.13
C ASP A 4 -1.67 -15.47 -20.76
N SER A 5 -1.54 -16.76 -21.07
CA SER A 5 -0.32 -17.54 -20.81
C SER A 5 0.86 -17.12 -21.70
N ILE A 6 0.61 -16.68 -22.95
CA ILE A 6 1.64 -16.17 -23.86
C ILE A 6 2.12 -14.80 -23.41
N THR A 7 1.20 -13.89 -23.06
CA THR A 7 1.54 -12.54 -22.59
C THR A 7 2.30 -12.55 -21.27
N GLN A 8 1.98 -13.47 -20.34
CA GLN A 8 2.76 -13.64 -19.11
C GLN A 8 4.18 -14.14 -19.38
N LYS A 9 4.38 -15.09 -20.30
CA LYS A 9 5.73 -15.58 -20.65
C LYS A 9 6.57 -14.51 -21.35
N GLU A 10 5.98 -13.73 -22.25
CA GLU A 10 6.69 -12.64 -22.90
C GLU A 10 7.09 -11.54 -21.91
N SER A 11 6.23 -11.21 -20.97
CA SER A 11 6.54 -10.23 -19.92
C SER A 11 7.65 -10.72 -18.97
N LEU A 12 7.68 -12.01 -18.66
CA LEU A 12 8.73 -12.64 -17.85
C LEU A 12 10.09 -12.61 -18.58
N VAL A 13 10.14 -12.99 -19.84
CA VAL A 13 11.37 -12.95 -20.64
C VAL A 13 11.91 -11.51 -20.73
N LEU A 14 11.03 -10.54 -20.97
CA LEU A 14 11.42 -9.13 -21.03
C LEU A 14 11.95 -8.62 -19.68
N ALA A 15 11.35 -9.04 -18.57
CA ALA A 15 11.80 -8.71 -17.23
C ALA A 15 13.19 -9.28 -16.93
N ILE A 16 13.45 -10.52 -17.32
CA ILE A 16 14.76 -11.20 -17.18
C ILE A 16 15.82 -10.46 -17.99
N ILE A 17 15.52 -10.13 -19.25
CA ILE A 17 16.45 -9.38 -20.11
C ILE A 17 16.77 -7.99 -19.51
N ASN A 18 15.76 -7.26 -19.07
CA ASN A 18 15.94 -5.95 -18.43
C ASN A 18 16.77 -6.06 -17.15
N PHE A 19 16.51 -7.05 -16.32
CA PHE A 19 17.29 -7.30 -15.11
C PHE A 19 18.77 -7.56 -15.43
N ALA A 20 19.05 -8.43 -16.39
CA ALA A 20 20.41 -8.73 -16.83
C ALA A 20 21.13 -7.50 -17.38
N LEU A 21 20.45 -6.66 -18.20
CA LEU A 21 21.02 -5.42 -18.76
C LEU A 21 21.34 -4.40 -17.67
N ILE A 22 20.43 -4.18 -16.74
CA ILE A 22 20.61 -3.24 -15.62
C ILE A 22 21.78 -3.67 -14.73
N LYS A 23 21.86 -4.96 -14.42
CA LYS A 23 22.97 -5.51 -13.61
C LYS A 23 24.30 -5.37 -14.32
N ASN A 24 24.39 -5.71 -15.60
CA ASN A 24 25.61 -5.52 -16.39
C ASN A 24 26.05 -4.06 -16.40
N PHE A 25 25.14 -3.11 -16.65
CA PHE A 25 25.45 -1.68 -16.64
C PHE A 25 25.97 -1.22 -15.25
N HIS A 26 25.32 -1.68 -14.19
CA HIS A 26 25.70 -1.37 -12.81
C HIS A 26 27.14 -1.86 -12.50
N TYR A 27 27.45 -3.11 -12.88
CA TYR A 27 28.79 -3.66 -12.64
C TYR A 27 29.87 -3.01 -13.50
N MET A 28 29.55 -2.63 -14.75
CA MET A 28 30.47 -1.87 -15.59
C MET A 28 30.79 -0.49 -14.97
N ALA A 29 29.77 0.22 -14.50
CA ALA A 29 29.93 1.51 -13.85
C ALA A 29 30.75 1.40 -12.54
N LEU A 30 30.45 0.38 -11.74
CA LEU A 30 31.19 0.12 -10.50
C LEU A 30 32.67 -0.24 -10.78
N THR A 31 32.92 -1.11 -11.76
CA THR A 31 34.28 -1.49 -12.16
C THR A 31 35.05 -0.27 -12.65
N TYR A 32 34.44 0.57 -13.49
CA TYR A 32 35.05 1.82 -13.94
C TYR A 32 35.38 2.75 -12.77
N PHE A 33 34.45 2.91 -11.85
CA PHE A 33 34.64 3.72 -10.64
C PHE A 33 35.80 3.19 -9.80
N LEU A 34 35.83 1.89 -9.51
CA LEU A 34 36.90 1.26 -8.70
C LEU A 34 38.28 1.42 -9.33
N ILE A 35 38.40 1.27 -10.67
CA ILE A 35 39.66 1.47 -11.36
C ILE A 35 40.11 2.94 -11.27
N LYS A 36 39.21 3.90 -11.48
CA LYS A 36 39.53 5.33 -11.36
C LYS A 36 39.86 5.71 -9.91
N PHE A 37 39.15 5.15 -8.95
CA PHE A 37 39.44 5.37 -7.53
C PHE A 37 40.79 4.78 -7.10
N SER A 38 41.12 3.57 -7.57
CA SER A 38 42.44 2.97 -7.36
C SER A 38 43.55 3.81 -7.97
N SER A 39 43.38 4.24 -9.23
CA SER A 39 44.30 5.14 -9.93
C SER A 39 44.52 6.45 -9.15
N PHE A 40 43.46 7.01 -8.59
CA PHE A 40 43.55 8.23 -7.75
C PHE A 40 44.36 7.98 -6.45
N LEU A 41 44.16 6.82 -5.80
CA LEU A 41 44.86 6.49 -4.55
C LEU A 41 46.34 6.16 -4.77
N THR A 42 46.67 5.49 -5.87
CA THR A 42 48.05 5.02 -6.12
C THR A 42 48.89 6.03 -6.91
N GLY A 43 48.26 7.03 -7.55
CA GLY A 43 48.95 7.94 -8.47
C GLY A 43 49.35 7.30 -9.81
N GLU A 44 48.99 6.02 -10.05
CA GLU A 44 49.28 5.29 -11.28
C GLU A 44 48.06 5.31 -12.23
N GLU A 45 48.26 5.67 -13.48
CA GLU A 45 47.19 5.54 -14.50
C GLU A 45 47.03 4.09 -14.93
N LEU A 46 45.96 3.44 -14.46
CA LEU A 46 45.53 2.13 -14.95
C LEU A 46 44.82 2.31 -16.30
N ASP A 47 45.48 1.81 -17.37
CA ASP A 47 44.92 1.86 -18.73
C ASP A 47 43.78 0.81 -18.86
N ILE A 48 42.55 1.32 -18.99
CA ILE A 48 41.34 0.47 -19.06
C ILE A 48 41.10 -0.03 -20.48
N MET A 49 41.78 0.56 -21.49
CA MET A 49 41.56 0.23 -22.90
C MET A 49 42.47 -0.92 -23.36
N PRO A 50 41.93 -1.97 -23.94
CA PRO A 50 42.76 -3.05 -24.47
C PRO A 50 43.55 -2.61 -25.70
N ARG A 51 44.83 -2.92 -25.69
CA ARG A 51 45.75 -2.58 -26.82
C ARG A 51 45.82 -3.68 -27.88
N ARG A 52 45.17 -4.85 -27.67
CA ARG A 52 45.23 -6.02 -28.57
C ARG A 52 43.86 -6.63 -28.87
N GLU A 53 43.65 -7.13 -30.10
CA GLU A 53 42.41 -7.82 -30.51
C GLU A 53 41.98 -8.95 -29.57
N LYS A 54 42.91 -9.70 -29.01
CA LYS A 54 42.66 -10.80 -28.07
C LYS A 54 41.94 -10.32 -26.78
N ASP A 55 42.20 -9.09 -26.38
CA ASP A 55 41.56 -8.51 -25.17
C ASP A 55 40.10 -8.16 -25.44
N HIS A 56 39.74 -7.86 -26.69
CA HIS A 56 38.33 -7.65 -27.06
C HIS A 56 37.53 -8.96 -26.98
N ILE A 57 38.08 -10.07 -27.50
CA ILE A 57 37.42 -11.38 -27.41
C ILE A 57 37.20 -11.79 -25.96
N MET A 58 38.20 -11.60 -25.11
CA MET A 58 38.11 -11.91 -23.68
C MET A 58 37.03 -11.04 -22.98
N ARG A 59 36.95 -9.76 -23.29
CA ARG A 59 35.92 -8.86 -22.76
C ARG A 59 34.52 -9.26 -23.18
N TRP A 60 34.32 -9.56 -24.48
CA TRP A 60 33.04 -10.06 -24.96
C TRP A 60 32.67 -11.38 -24.30
N GLY A 61 33.62 -12.29 -24.11
CA GLY A 61 33.42 -13.53 -23.37
C GLY A 61 32.95 -13.27 -21.93
N VAL A 62 33.63 -12.39 -21.22
CA VAL A 62 33.23 -12.03 -19.83
C VAL A 62 31.84 -11.37 -19.81
N MET A 63 31.54 -10.49 -20.74
CA MET A 63 30.21 -9.85 -20.82
C MET A 63 29.11 -10.88 -21.10
N VAL A 64 29.32 -11.83 -22.00
CA VAL A 64 28.35 -12.88 -22.29
C VAL A 64 28.16 -13.77 -21.07
N CYS A 65 29.22 -14.21 -20.40
CA CYS A 65 29.14 -15.00 -19.17
C CYS A 65 28.40 -14.23 -18.06
N ALA A 66 28.71 -12.96 -17.84
CA ALA A 66 28.03 -12.13 -16.85
C ALA A 66 26.55 -11.95 -17.19
N SER A 67 26.21 -11.70 -18.46
CA SER A 67 24.82 -11.56 -18.91
C SER A 67 24.03 -12.87 -18.67
N THR A 68 24.63 -14.01 -18.99
CA THR A 68 24.02 -15.32 -18.76
C THR A 68 23.82 -15.57 -17.27
N PHE A 69 24.82 -15.28 -16.44
CA PHE A 69 24.72 -15.40 -14.99
C PHE A 69 23.59 -14.55 -14.44
N PHE A 70 23.53 -13.25 -14.81
CA PHE A 70 22.45 -12.38 -14.32
C PHE A 70 21.07 -12.74 -14.88
N ALA A 71 21.00 -13.34 -16.09
CA ALA A 71 19.73 -13.86 -16.60
C ALA A 71 19.24 -15.06 -15.77
N ILE A 72 20.14 -15.97 -15.38
CA ILE A 72 19.82 -17.10 -14.51
C ILE A 72 19.43 -16.62 -13.12
N GLU A 73 20.18 -15.68 -12.53
CA GLU A 73 19.85 -15.06 -11.24
C GLU A 73 18.48 -14.39 -11.30
N GLY A 74 18.20 -13.60 -12.34
CA GLY A 74 16.90 -12.96 -12.53
C GLY A 74 15.76 -13.97 -12.68
N TYR A 75 15.97 -15.05 -13.43
CA TYR A 75 14.99 -16.12 -13.54
C TYR A 75 14.72 -16.77 -12.18
N ASN A 76 15.77 -17.18 -11.47
CA ASN A 76 15.64 -17.79 -10.15
C ASN A 76 14.94 -16.85 -9.14
N TYR A 77 15.23 -15.55 -9.20
CA TYR A 77 14.58 -14.56 -8.34
C TYR A 77 13.08 -14.43 -8.63
N LEU A 78 12.69 -14.43 -9.91
CA LEU A 78 11.30 -14.29 -10.34
C LEU A 78 10.47 -15.56 -10.13
N GLU A 79 11.11 -16.74 -10.21
CA GLU A 79 10.49 -18.05 -9.97
C GLU A 79 10.58 -18.48 -8.50
N ALA A 80 11.34 -17.75 -7.67
CA ALA A 80 11.47 -18.08 -6.26
C ALA A 80 10.08 -18.03 -5.59
N PRO A 81 9.72 -19.04 -4.79
CA PRO A 81 8.48 -18.99 -4.05
C PRO A 81 8.48 -17.78 -3.11
N VAL A 82 7.40 -17.01 -3.17
CA VAL A 82 7.22 -15.88 -2.27
C VAL A 82 7.02 -16.43 -0.86
N VAL A 83 8.06 -16.36 -0.04
CA VAL A 83 8.05 -16.91 1.34
C VAL A 83 7.02 -16.19 2.21
N ASN A 84 6.84 -14.89 1.97
CA ASN A 84 5.81 -14.07 2.59
C ASN A 84 5.04 -13.35 1.47
N PRO A 85 3.89 -13.86 1.05
CA PRO A 85 3.08 -13.16 0.05
C PRO A 85 2.71 -11.77 0.58
N PRO A 86 2.71 -10.75 -0.28
CA PRO A 86 2.28 -9.41 0.12
C PRO A 86 0.82 -9.45 0.59
N LEU A 87 0.52 -8.69 1.64
CA LEU A 87 -0.86 -8.51 2.08
C LEU A 87 -1.62 -7.70 1.03
N VAL A 88 -2.81 -8.17 0.68
CA VAL A 88 -3.74 -7.46 -0.19
C VAL A 88 -4.65 -6.60 0.68
N ILE A 89 -4.49 -5.28 0.57
CA ILE A 89 -5.28 -4.31 1.33
C ILE A 89 -6.16 -3.53 0.35
N SER A 90 -7.47 -3.52 0.59
CA SER A 90 -8.40 -2.67 -0.15
C SER A 90 -8.50 -1.31 0.53
N HIS A 91 -8.15 -0.24 -0.17
CA HIS A 91 -8.16 1.13 0.35
C HIS A 91 -9.57 1.69 0.39
N ARG A 92 -9.99 2.21 1.55
CA ARG A 92 -11.33 2.79 1.84
C ARG A 92 -12.50 1.86 1.53
N GLY A 93 -12.27 0.56 1.57
CA GLY A 93 -13.30 -0.43 1.27
C GLY A 93 -13.78 -0.48 -0.17
N VAL A 94 -13.06 0.14 -1.11
CA VAL A 94 -13.45 0.20 -2.53
C VAL A 94 -12.46 -0.58 -3.39
N SER A 95 -12.98 -1.32 -4.36
CA SER A 95 -12.19 -2.01 -5.37
C SER A 95 -12.75 -1.70 -6.76
N ASN A 96 -11.91 -1.15 -7.65
CA ASN A 96 -12.30 -0.79 -9.03
C ASN A 96 -13.56 0.10 -9.12
N GLY A 97 -13.75 1.03 -8.17
CA GLY A 97 -14.90 1.93 -8.17
C GLY A 97 -16.24 1.25 -7.92
N ASN A 98 -16.27 0.14 -7.15
CA ASN A 98 -17.46 -0.68 -6.91
C ASN A 98 -18.51 -0.06 -5.97
N GLY A 99 -18.27 1.15 -5.45
CA GLY A 99 -19.16 1.85 -4.53
C GLY A 99 -18.63 3.20 -4.09
N VAL A 100 -19.28 3.78 -3.10
CA VAL A 100 -18.79 4.96 -2.37
C VAL A 100 -17.81 4.50 -1.30
N GLN A 101 -16.68 5.21 -1.16
CA GLN A 101 -15.66 4.92 -0.16
C GLN A 101 -16.23 4.92 1.27
N ASN A 102 -15.64 4.11 2.16
CA ASN A 102 -15.99 4.07 3.58
C ASN A 102 -17.48 3.79 3.86
N THR A 103 -18.12 2.92 3.07
CA THR A 103 -19.53 2.56 3.24
C THR A 103 -19.73 1.05 3.39
N ILE A 104 -20.81 0.65 4.05
CA ILE A 104 -21.18 -0.76 4.21
C ILE A 104 -21.42 -1.40 2.84
N GLN A 105 -22.00 -0.66 1.88
CA GLN A 105 -22.26 -1.16 0.54
C GLN A 105 -20.96 -1.54 -0.19
N SER A 106 -19.90 -0.72 -0.09
CA SER A 106 -18.60 -1.04 -0.69
C SER A 106 -17.87 -2.14 0.08
N LEU A 107 -17.94 -2.15 1.41
CA LEU A 107 -17.41 -3.21 2.26
C LEU A 107 -17.94 -4.58 1.82
N GLU A 108 -19.26 -4.72 1.68
CA GLU A 108 -19.89 -5.99 1.30
C GLU A 108 -19.42 -6.52 -0.05
N LYS A 109 -19.31 -5.62 -1.03
CA LYS A 109 -18.83 -5.98 -2.38
C LYS A 109 -17.34 -6.33 -2.37
N THR A 110 -16.55 -5.58 -1.62
CA THR A 110 -15.10 -5.78 -1.56
C THR A 110 -14.73 -7.03 -0.75
N ALA A 111 -15.46 -7.34 0.32
CA ALA A 111 -15.25 -8.56 1.11
C ALA A 111 -15.43 -9.85 0.29
N GLN A 112 -16.26 -9.83 -0.77
CA GLN A 112 -16.40 -10.96 -1.70
C GLN A 112 -15.10 -11.27 -2.47
N LEU A 113 -14.21 -10.29 -2.63
CA LEU A 113 -12.89 -10.45 -3.26
C LEU A 113 -11.85 -11.02 -2.29
N LYS A 114 -12.21 -11.15 -1.00
CA LYS A 114 -11.40 -11.73 0.08
C LYS A 114 -10.00 -11.08 0.20
N PRO A 115 -9.88 -9.74 0.30
CA PRO A 115 -8.61 -9.12 0.64
C PRO A 115 -8.19 -9.52 2.06
N ASP A 116 -6.89 -9.48 2.34
CA ASP A 116 -6.39 -9.75 3.70
C ASP A 116 -6.91 -8.73 4.71
N LEU A 117 -6.94 -7.44 4.29
CA LEU A 117 -7.48 -6.34 5.07
C LEU A 117 -8.31 -5.41 4.18
N ILE A 118 -9.34 -4.81 4.77
CA ILE A 118 -10.02 -3.63 4.22
C ILE A 118 -9.61 -2.44 5.09
N GLU A 119 -8.90 -1.52 4.47
CA GLU A 119 -8.56 -0.25 5.12
C GLU A 119 -9.76 0.70 5.06
N MET A 120 -9.97 1.47 6.12
CA MET A 120 -11.08 2.40 6.25
C MET A 120 -10.77 3.49 7.28
N ASP A 121 -11.42 4.64 7.11
CA ASP A 121 -11.16 5.85 7.86
C ASP A 121 -12.31 6.20 8.81
N ILE A 122 -11.96 6.58 10.03
CA ILE A 122 -12.93 7.09 11.01
C ILE A 122 -12.56 8.50 11.49
N GLN A 123 -13.60 9.26 11.83
CA GLN A 123 -13.49 10.55 12.50
C GLN A 123 -14.51 10.66 13.64
N GLU A 124 -14.18 11.47 14.66
CA GLU A 124 -15.12 11.78 15.74
C GLU A 124 -16.22 12.73 15.22
N THR A 125 -17.41 12.58 15.74
CA THR A 125 -18.57 13.45 15.47
C THR A 125 -18.74 14.48 16.59
N LYS A 126 -19.62 15.47 16.39
CA LYS A 126 -19.94 16.49 17.39
C LYS A 126 -20.38 15.91 18.75
N ASP A 127 -21.03 14.78 18.76
CA ASP A 127 -21.55 14.09 19.94
C ASP A 127 -20.65 12.95 20.43
N GLY A 128 -19.36 12.96 20.02
CA GLY A 128 -18.35 12.01 20.50
C GLY A 128 -18.54 10.57 19.99
N GLN A 129 -19.34 10.37 18.93
CA GLN A 129 -19.44 9.10 18.25
C GLN A 129 -18.42 9.03 17.12
N PHE A 130 -18.37 7.89 16.40
CA PHE A 130 -17.42 7.71 15.29
C PHE A 130 -18.14 7.40 13.99
N VAL A 131 -17.73 8.11 12.93
CA VAL A 131 -18.33 8.03 11.61
C VAL A 131 -17.28 7.63 10.57
N MET A 132 -17.73 6.95 9.54
CA MET A 132 -16.91 6.53 8.40
C MET A 132 -16.66 7.70 7.46
N MET A 133 -15.48 8.32 7.49
CA MET A 133 -15.13 9.45 6.63
C MET A 133 -13.64 9.66 6.53
N HIS A 134 -13.13 9.76 5.29
CA HIS A 134 -11.73 10.10 5.03
C HIS A 134 -11.48 11.62 5.08
N ASP A 135 -12.29 12.38 4.30
CA ASP A 135 -12.04 13.79 4.08
C ASP A 135 -12.35 14.63 5.33
N ALA A 136 -11.59 15.68 5.55
CA ALA A 136 -11.81 16.61 6.65
C ALA A 136 -13.15 17.37 6.56
N ASN A 137 -13.83 17.32 5.40
CA ASN A 137 -15.14 17.94 5.20
C ASN A 137 -15.99 17.13 4.22
N LEU A 138 -17.30 17.37 4.24
CA LEU A 138 -18.28 16.65 3.44
C LEU A 138 -18.43 17.19 2.01
N ARG A 139 -17.62 18.17 1.60
CA ARG A 139 -17.79 18.85 0.30
C ARG A 139 -17.62 17.90 -0.88
N GLY A 140 -16.63 17.02 -0.83
CA GLY A 140 -16.31 16.10 -1.93
C GLY A 140 -17.41 15.08 -2.20
N LEU A 141 -17.95 14.48 -1.16
CA LEU A 141 -18.94 13.41 -1.26
C LEU A 141 -20.40 13.88 -1.21
N ALA A 142 -20.68 14.99 -0.48
CA ALA A 142 -22.05 15.45 -0.23
C ALA A 142 -22.30 16.92 -0.69
N GLY A 143 -21.29 17.63 -1.18
CA GLY A 143 -21.42 19.04 -1.55
C GLY A 143 -21.59 20.00 -0.36
N LEU A 144 -21.47 19.51 0.87
CA LEU A 144 -21.71 20.29 2.10
C LEU A 144 -20.39 20.83 2.68
N ASN A 145 -20.37 22.13 3.00
CA ASN A 145 -19.21 22.77 3.63
C ASN A 145 -19.28 22.64 5.16
N LYS A 146 -19.25 21.42 5.66
CA LYS A 146 -19.23 21.05 7.08
C LYS A 146 -18.20 19.94 7.32
N THR A 147 -17.69 19.86 8.55
CA THR A 147 -16.83 18.75 9.00
C THR A 147 -17.67 17.73 9.77
N PRO A 148 -17.22 16.47 9.94
CA PRO A 148 -17.91 15.50 10.81
C PRO A 148 -18.14 16.03 12.23
N GLN A 149 -17.19 16.78 12.78
CA GLN A 149 -17.27 17.37 14.11
C GLN A 149 -18.30 18.53 14.26
N ASP A 150 -18.85 19.01 13.14
CA ASP A 150 -19.92 20.04 13.16
C ASP A 150 -21.32 19.42 13.31
N LEU A 151 -21.46 18.11 13.17
CA LEU A 151 -22.73 17.39 13.10
C LEU A 151 -22.73 16.19 14.08
N THR A 152 -23.92 15.85 14.60
CA THR A 152 -24.12 14.62 15.36
C THR A 152 -24.07 13.40 14.41
N LEU A 153 -23.85 12.20 14.96
CA LEU A 153 -23.89 10.97 14.17
C LEU A 153 -25.27 10.78 13.48
N GLU A 154 -26.35 11.09 14.18
CA GLU A 154 -27.70 11.00 13.61
C GLU A 154 -27.88 11.94 12.40
N GLU A 155 -27.41 13.20 12.50
CA GLU A 155 -27.43 14.15 11.39
C GLU A 155 -26.59 13.65 10.20
N LEU A 156 -25.40 13.12 10.46
CA LEU A 156 -24.50 12.58 9.42
C LEU A 156 -25.11 11.39 8.68
N GLN A 157 -25.76 10.48 9.38
CA GLN A 157 -26.41 9.30 8.78
C GLN A 157 -27.63 9.66 7.89
N GLN A 158 -28.15 10.89 7.92
CA GLN A 158 -29.18 11.35 6.99
C GLN A 158 -28.62 11.90 5.67
N ILE A 159 -27.31 12.15 5.60
CA ILE A 159 -26.67 12.76 4.43
C ILE A 159 -26.44 11.71 3.34
N ASP A 160 -26.88 12.04 2.12
CA ASP A 160 -26.52 11.29 0.94
C ASP A 160 -25.12 11.66 0.46
N ILE A 161 -24.32 10.65 0.18
CA ILE A 161 -22.97 10.77 -0.38
C ILE A 161 -22.88 10.09 -1.74
N HIS A 162 -22.08 10.67 -2.63
CA HIS A 162 -22.02 10.27 -4.03
C HIS A 162 -20.57 10.05 -4.47
N GLU A 163 -20.27 8.91 -5.06
CA GLU A 163 -18.97 8.61 -5.67
C GLU A 163 -19.12 7.45 -6.66
N ASN A 164 -18.30 7.43 -7.71
CA ASN A 164 -18.27 6.35 -8.71
C ASN A 164 -19.64 6.01 -9.34
N GLY A 165 -20.56 6.96 -9.38
CA GLY A 165 -21.93 6.72 -9.88
C GLY A 165 -22.88 6.04 -8.88
N TYR A 166 -22.46 5.83 -7.65
CA TYR A 166 -23.26 5.29 -6.57
C TYR A 166 -23.70 6.40 -5.60
N THR A 167 -24.82 6.15 -4.94
CA THR A 167 -25.37 7.00 -3.88
C THR A 167 -25.71 6.13 -2.69
N THR A 168 -25.31 6.58 -1.48
CA THR A 168 -25.63 5.91 -0.22
C THR A 168 -25.59 6.89 0.95
N LYS A 169 -25.94 6.44 2.13
CA LYS A 169 -25.82 7.22 3.38
C LYS A 169 -24.44 7.05 4.00
N ILE A 170 -24.03 8.05 4.79
CA ILE A 170 -22.84 7.94 5.64
C ILE A 170 -23.08 6.86 6.69
N SER A 171 -22.13 5.96 6.89
CA SER A 171 -22.21 4.88 7.86
C SER A 171 -21.62 5.28 9.21
N SER A 172 -22.19 4.78 10.31
CA SER A 172 -21.51 4.81 11.60
C SER A 172 -20.35 3.80 11.63
N PHE A 173 -19.36 4.04 12.50
CA PHE A 173 -18.30 3.04 12.71
C PHE A 173 -18.84 1.78 13.39
N ASP A 174 -19.80 1.91 14.29
CA ASP A 174 -20.45 0.75 14.95
C ASP A 174 -21.08 -0.20 13.93
N ASP A 175 -21.87 0.32 12.99
CA ASP A 175 -22.54 -0.49 11.97
C ASP A 175 -21.52 -1.13 11.01
N TYR A 176 -20.51 -0.35 10.60
CA TYR A 176 -19.46 -0.83 9.71
C TYR A 176 -18.63 -1.95 10.36
N LEU A 177 -18.20 -1.76 11.61
CA LEU A 177 -17.44 -2.74 12.38
C LEU A 177 -18.24 -4.02 12.60
N ASN A 178 -19.53 -3.89 12.97
CA ASN A 178 -20.41 -5.04 13.14
C ASN A 178 -20.57 -5.81 11.84
N ARG A 179 -20.78 -5.11 10.73
CA ARG A 179 -20.92 -5.75 9.41
C ARG A 179 -19.63 -6.43 8.95
N ALA A 180 -18.47 -5.83 9.18
CA ALA A 180 -17.17 -6.47 8.89
C ALA A 180 -16.99 -7.77 9.70
N ASN A 181 -17.38 -7.76 10.98
CA ASN A 181 -17.33 -8.94 11.84
C ASN A 181 -18.26 -10.07 11.36
N GLU A 182 -19.49 -9.75 10.95
CA GLU A 182 -20.42 -10.72 10.35
C GLU A 182 -19.86 -11.35 9.06
N LEU A 183 -19.14 -10.57 8.26
CA LEU A 183 -18.49 -11.03 7.04
C LEU A 183 -17.14 -11.73 7.30
N HIS A 184 -16.69 -11.82 8.55
CA HIS A 184 -15.37 -12.30 8.94
C HIS A 184 -14.22 -11.56 8.20
N GLN A 185 -14.44 -10.30 7.85
CA GLN A 185 -13.47 -9.44 7.15
C GLN A 185 -12.64 -8.64 8.15
N LYS A 186 -11.32 -8.82 8.11
CA LYS A 186 -10.42 -8.01 8.93
C LYS A 186 -10.30 -6.59 8.38
N LEU A 187 -10.21 -5.63 9.29
CA LEU A 187 -10.07 -4.20 8.99
C LEU A 187 -8.68 -3.70 9.36
N LEU A 188 -8.23 -2.69 8.60
CA LEU A 188 -7.17 -1.77 8.99
C LEU A 188 -7.83 -0.40 9.23
N ILE A 189 -7.99 -0.05 10.50
CA ILE A 189 -8.77 1.10 10.94
C ILE A 189 -7.84 2.32 11.02
N GLU A 190 -8.01 3.29 10.13
CA GLU A 190 -7.30 4.56 10.20
C GLU A 190 -8.06 5.58 11.04
N ILE A 191 -7.45 6.00 12.14
CA ILE A 191 -8.00 7.02 13.02
C ILE A 191 -7.50 8.38 12.54
N LYS A 192 -8.40 9.16 11.95
CA LYS A 192 -8.14 10.56 11.54
C LYS A 192 -8.33 11.48 12.73
N THR A 193 -7.46 12.48 12.83
CA THR A 193 -7.54 13.50 13.87
C THR A 193 -7.86 14.88 13.30
N SER A 194 -8.52 15.70 14.09
CA SER A 194 -8.87 17.08 13.79
C SER A 194 -8.64 17.95 15.02
N HIS A 195 -8.33 19.24 14.80
CA HIS A 195 -8.27 20.20 15.89
C HIS A 195 -9.62 20.46 16.59
N LYS A 196 -10.72 19.93 16.03
CA LYS A 196 -12.09 20.01 16.59
C LYS A 196 -12.46 18.78 17.41
N ASP A 197 -11.63 17.74 17.42
CA ASP A 197 -11.90 16.53 18.19
C ASP A 197 -11.89 16.81 19.69
N SER A 198 -12.61 16.01 20.45
CA SER A 198 -12.59 16.12 21.91
C SER A 198 -11.21 15.70 22.45
N PRO A 199 -10.75 16.31 23.56
CA PRO A 199 -9.50 15.90 24.18
C PRO A 199 -9.49 14.44 24.64
N GLN A 200 -10.66 13.83 24.83
CA GLN A 200 -10.87 12.45 25.26
C GLN A 200 -11.19 11.50 24.11
N MET A 201 -11.14 11.94 22.86
CA MET A 201 -11.53 11.14 21.67
C MET A 201 -10.91 9.73 21.70
N MET A 202 -9.61 9.62 21.93
CA MET A 202 -8.94 8.34 21.95
C MET A 202 -9.27 7.48 23.16
N ASP A 203 -9.53 8.09 24.33
CA ASP A 203 -9.95 7.34 25.52
C ASP A 203 -11.33 6.72 25.29
N HIS A 204 -12.27 7.48 24.77
CA HIS A 204 -13.60 7.00 24.40
C HIS A 204 -13.54 5.92 23.31
N PHE A 205 -12.68 6.10 22.31
CA PHE A 205 -12.50 5.11 21.25
C PHE A 205 -11.98 3.78 21.81
N LEU A 206 -10.91 3.82 22.59
CA LEU A 206 -10.29 2.61 23.13
C LEU A 206 -11.20 1.92 24.13
N GLU A 207 -11.86 2.66 25.03
CA GLU A 207 -12.83 2.10 25.99
C GLU A 207 -13.95 1.36 25.26
N LYS A 208 -14.48 1.94 24.17
CA LYS A 208 -15.63 1.38 23.45
C LYS A 208 -15.25 0.21 22.53
N TYR A 209 -14.10 0.27 21.86
CA TYR A 209 -13.81 -0.62 20.73
C TYR A 209 -12.59 -1.53 20.87
N ALA A 210 -11.63 -1.22 21.76
CA ALA A 210 -10.36 -1.95 21.77
C ALA A 210 -10.52 -3.45 21.99
N ALA A 211 -11.40 -3.84 22.92
CA ALA A 211 -11.67 -5.27 23.18
C ALA A 211 -12.22 -5.98 21.93
N LYS A 212 -13.17 -5.36 21.21
CA LYS A 212 -13.75 -5.92 19.99
C LYS A 212 -12.73 -5.99 18.87
N ILE A 213 -11.94 -4.91 18.65
CA ILE A 213 -10.86 -4.85 17.66
C ILE A 213 -9.86 -5.99 17.88
N LYS A 214 -9.43 -6.19 19.11
CA LYS A 214 -8.49 -7.26 19.50
C LYS A 214 -9.06 -8.67 19.27
N VAL A 215 -10.30 -8.91 19.68
CA VAL A 215 -10.96 -10.22 19.55
C VAL A 215 -11.11 -10.65 18.09
N TYR A 216 -11.46 -9.72 17.20
CA TYR A 216 -11.63 -10.00 15.77
C TYR A 216 -10.35 -9.86 14.96
N GLY A 217 -9.23 -9.42 15.58
CA GLY A 217 -7.93 -9.32 14.95
C GLY A 217 -7.85 -8.20 13.91
N HIS A 218 -8.61 -7.12 14.10
CA HIS A 218 -8.47 -5.89 13.32
C HIS A 218 -7.16 -5.18 13.68
N GLN A 219 -6.67 -4.36 12.77
CA GLN A 219 -5.47 -3.55 12.94
C GLN A 219 -5.84 -2.07 12.98
N MET A 220 -5.00 -1.27 13.62
CA MET A 220 -5.18 0.18 13.70
C MET A 220 -3.97 0.89 13.13
N GLN A 221 -4.21 2.05 12.51
CA GLN A 221 -3.18 2.98 12.06
C GLN A 221 -3.63 4.44 12.28
N SER A 222 -2.69 5.35 12.29
CA SER A 222 -2.95 6.78 12.24
C SER A 222 -1.71 7.51 11.72
N LEU A 223 -1.91 8.67 11.10
CA LEU A 223 -0.84 9.62 10.78
C LEU A 223 -0.49 10.51 11.98
N ASP A 224 -1.29 10.48 13.04
CA ASP A 224 -1.03 11.19 14.29
C ASP A 224 -0.23 10.31 15.25
N TYR A 225 0.99 10.75 15.58
CA TYR A 225 1.88 10.04 16.49
C TYR A 225 1.24 9.80 17.87
N HIS A 226 0.49 10.78 18.42
CA HIS A 226 -0.14 10.63 19.74
C HIS A 226 -1.22 9.56 19.76
N VAL A 227 -1.94 9.37 18.65
CA VAL A 227 -2.89 8.25 18.50
C VAL A 227 -2.15 6.92 18.54
N VAL A 228 -1.07 6.80 17.76
CA VAL A 228 -0.26 5.55 17.70
C VAL A 228 0.35 5.25 19.07
N GLU A 229 0.93 6.24 19.75
CA GLU A 229 1.47 6.09 21.09
C GLU A 229 0.41 5.57 22.07
N LYS A 230 -0.78 6.16 22.06
CA LYS A 230 -1.87 5.78 22.97
C LYS A 230 -2.39 4.37 22.71
N VAL A 231 -2.52 3.98 21.44
CA VAL A 231 -2.91 2.61 21.05
C VAL A 231 -1.89 1.58 21.50
N THR A 232 -0.59 1.89 21.44
CA THR A 232 0.48 0.94 21.84
C THR A 232 0.59 0.75 23.34
N GLN A 233 0.05 1.67 24.14
CA GLN A 233 0.03 1.59 25.62
C GLN A 233 -1.17 0.81 26.15
N TYR A 234 -2.19 0.55 25.32
CA TYR A 234 -3.43 -0.09 25.67
C TYR A 234 -3.40 -1.61 25.39
#